data_c0d536162d63f093ea0ca139258969e1
#
_entry.id   c0d536162d63f093ea0ca139258969e1
#
_cell.length_a   1.000
_cell.length_b   1.000
_cell.length_c   1.000
_cell.angle_alpha   90.00
_cell.angle_beta   90.00
_cell.angle_gamma   90.00
#
_symmetry.space_group_name_H-M   'P 1'
#
loop_
_entity.id
_entity.type
_entity.pdbx_description
1 polymer ?
#
loop_
_entity_poly.entity_id
_entity_poly.type
_entity_poly.pdbx_seq_one_letter_code
_entity_poly.pdbx_strand_id
1 'polypeptide(L)'
;MRLSYLTALTVSTLIVNANIVEIVEGMPYVEVEANGKTYKIERVQKPDTYLTNTFALTSRPSPPFFIEPFLVTEGIETFGELEVLDFISKKKGVFIDARLANWFSKSAIPTAINMPFKLFLSDTPEREKALKVLGAEYTKNGTWNFTSAKTVLLYCNGAWCGQSPTAINALVALGYPKSKMKYYRGGMQSWQLLGLTTIVPEVKK
;
A
#
# COMPACT_ATOMS: atom_id res chain seq x y z
N MET A 1 -66.69 -36.30 16.44
CA MET A 1 -65.93 -35.26 15.71
C MET A 1 -64.72 -34.92 16.58
N ARG A 2 -63.51 -35.44 16.24
CA ARG A 2 -62.27 -35.12 16.98
C ARG A 2 -61.48 -34.11 16.18
N LEU A 3 -61.29 -32.92 16.75
CA LEU A 3 -60.43 -31.87 16.17
C LEU A 3 -58.98 -32.18 16.56
N SER A 4 -58.15 -32.46 15.56
CA SER A 4 -56.68 -32.58 15.73
C SER A 4 -56.06 -31.21 15.55
N TYR A 5 -55.44 -30.69 16.61
CA TYR A 5 -54.64 -29.49 16.54
C TYR A 5 -53.23 -29.87 16.05
N LEU A 6 -52.86 -29.43 14.84
CA LEU A 6 -51.48 -29.49 14.37
C LEU A 6 -50.72 -28.29 14.94
N THR A 7 -49.86 -28.52 15.89
CA THR A 7 -48.92 -27.53 16.38
C THR A 7 -47.75 -27.42 15.36
N ALA A 8 -47.69 -26.34 14.63
CA ALA A 8 -46.55 -26.03 13.77
C ALA A 8 -45.36 -25.57 14.64
N LEU A 9 -44.31 -26.39 14.68
CA LEU A 9 -43.05 -26.06 15.32
C LEU A 9 -42.29 -25.09 14.38
N THR A 10 -42.30 -23.80 14.70
CA THR A 10 -41.44 -22.82 14.03
C THR A 10 -40.00 -22.98 14.53
N VAL A 11 -39.14 -23.58 13.74
CA VAL A 11 -37.70 -23.59 13.97
C VAL A 11 -37.18 -22.23 13.64
N SER A 12 -36.96 -21.38 14.65
CA SER A 12 -36.22 -20.13 14.50
C SER A 12 -34.74 -20.48 14.30
N THR A 13 -34.26 -20.40 13.06
CA THR A 13 -32.83 -20.41 12.75
C THR A 13 -32.21 -19.16 13.35
N LEU A 14 -31.52 -19.30 14.47
CA LEU A 14 -30.60 -18.28 14.98
C LEU A 14 -29.49 -18.13 13.92
N ILE A 15 -29.58 -17.05 13.11
CA ILE A 15 -28.47 -16.60 12.29
C ILE A 15 -27.43 -16.07 13.29
N VAL A 16 -26.45 -16.89 13.61
CA VAL A 16 -25.24 -16.43 14.30
C VAL A 16 -24.54 -15.50 13.31
N ASN A 17 -24.77 -14.20 13.44
CA ASN A 17 -23.93 -13.19 12.79
C ASN A 17 -22.52 -13.38 13.37
N ALA A 18 -21.67 -14.12 12.67
CA ALA A 18 -20.23 -14.09 12.93
C ALA A 18 -19.82 -12.61 12.81
N ASN A 19 -19.30 -12.02 13.89
CA ASN A 19 -18.82 -10.65 13.86
C ASN A 19 -17.70 -10.57 12.82
N ILE A 20 -18.01 -10.02 11.65
CA ILE A 20 -17.03 -9.78 10.60
C ILE A 20 -16.09 -8.68 11.07
N VAL A 21 -14.78 -8.89 10.96
CA VAL A 21 -13.77 -7.86 11.25
C VAL A 21 -13.74 -6.90 10.07
N GLU A 22 -14.37 -5.74 10.23
CA GLU A 22 -14.47 -4.73 9.18
C GLU A 22 -13.24 -3.79 9.15
N ILE A 23 -12.99 -3.19 8.00
CA ILE A 23 -11.96 -2.13 7.83
C ILE A 23 -12.40 -0.89 8.62
N VAL A 24 -13.61 -0.43 8.35
CA VAL A 24 -14.37 0.55 9.14
C VAL A 24 -15.82 0.09 9.17
N GLU A 25 -16.65 0.68 10.02
CA GLU A 25 -18.07 0.35 10.12
C GLU A 25 -18.75 0.36 8.75
N GLY A 26 -19.38 -0.74 8.37
CA GLY A 26 -20.06 -0.93 7.09
C GLY A 26 -19.13 -1.17 5.89
N MET A 27 -17.82 -1.29 6.10
CA MET A 27 -16.85 -1.58 5.04
C MET A 27 -16.05 -2.85 5.37
N PRO A 28 -16.56 -4.04 5.06
CA PRO A 28 -15.86 -5.30 5.35
C PRO A 28 -14.63 -5.51 4.45
N TYR A 29 -14.63 -4.96 3.25
CA TYR A 29 -13.51 -5.07 2.29
C TYR A 29 -13.54 -3.96 1.25
N VAL A 30 -12.43 -3.85 0.50
CA VAL A 30 -12.29 -3.01 -0.70
C VAL A 30 -11.77 -3.89 -1.84
N GLU A 31 -12.36 -3.78 -3.03
CA GLU A 31 -11.86 -4.44 -4.23
C GLU A 31 -10.94 -3.53 -5.02
N VAL A 32 -9.83 -4.08 -5.50
CA VAL A 32 -8.86 -3.38 -6.34
C VAL A 32 -8.41 -4.26 -7.50
N GLU A 33 -8.07 -3.65 -8.61
CA GLU A 33 -7.61 -4.37 -9.80
C GLU A 33 -6.13 -4.09 -10.07
N ALA A 34 -5.36 -5.14 -10.33
CA ALA A 34 -3.98 -5.05 -10.79
C ALA A 34 -3.65 -6.21 -11.72
N ASN A 35 -2.97 -5.91 -12.83
CA ASN A 35 -2.51 -6.90 -13.82
C ASN A 35 -3.63 -7.84 -14.31
N GLY A 36 -4.86 -7.31 -14.50
CA GLY A 36 -6.02 -8.07 -14.95
C GLY A 36 -6.62 -9.01 -13.90
N LYS A 37 -6.21 -8.89 -12.64
CA LYS A 37 -6.77 -9.63 -11.50
C LYS A 37 -7.45 -8.68 -10.53
N THR A 38 -8.57 -9.11 -9.96
CA THR A 38 -9.23 -8.44 -8.83
C THR A 38 -8.71 -8.99 -7.52
N TYR A 39 -8.34 -8.11 -6.62
CA TYR A 39 -7.92 -8.44 -5.25
C TYR A 39 -8.92 -7.86 -4.27
N LYS A 40 -9.34 -8.69 -3.32
CA LYS A 40 -10.13 -8.28 -2.17
C LYS A 40 -9.19 -7.91 -1.03
N ILE A 41 -9.19 -6.65 -0.62
CA ILE A 41 -8.46 -6.18 0.55
C ILE A 41 -9.43 -6.17 1.71
N GLU A 42 -9.20 -7.03 2.68
CA GLU A 42 -9.98 -7.17 3.90
C GLU A 42 -9.04 -7.35 5.09
N ARG A 43 -9.58 -7.27 6.29
CA ARG A 43 -8.83 -7.59 7.50
C ARG A 43 -8.86 -9.11 7.78
N VAL A 44 -7.86 -9.61 8.49
CA VAL A 44 -7.86 -11.01 8.98
C VAL A 44 -9.10 -11.24 9.83
N GLN A 45 -9.88 -12.29 9.49
CA GLN A 45 -11.17 -12.59 10.11
C GLN A 45 -11.04 -13.45 11.37
N LYS A 46 -9.88 -14.10 11.60
CA LYS A 46 -9.65 -14.92 12.80
C LYS A 46 -9.26 -14.01 13.96
N PRO A 47 -10.04 -13.95 15.05
CA PRO A 47 -9.65 -13.24 16.26
C PRO A 47 -8.32 -13.74 16.83
N ASP A 48 -7.64 -12.89 17.59
CA ASP A 48 -6.37 -13.21 18.27
C ASP A 48 -5.20 -13.53 17.32
N THR A 49 -5.32 -13.20 16.02
CA THR A 49 -4.19 -13.28 15.08
C THR A 49 -3.16 -12.20 15.41
N TYR A 50 -1.89 -12.58 15.41
CA TYR A 50 -0.76 -11.66 15.64
C TYR A 50 0.34 -11.87 14.60
N LEU A 51 1.20 -10.85 14.45
CA LEU A 51 2.32 -10.96 13.53
C LEU A 51 3.38 -11.93 14.05
N THR A 52 3.85 -12.83 13.19
CA THR A 52 4.91 -13.82 13.47
C THR A 52 6.16 -13.61 12.64
N ASN A 53 6.13 -12.61 11.74
CA ASN A 53 7.23 -12.31 10.83
C ASN A 53 8.12 -11.15 11.36
N THR A 54 9.05 -10.69 10.53
CA THR A 54 9.99 -9.63 10.89
C THR A 54 9.35 -8.27 11.19
N PHE A 55 8.08 -8.06 10.82
CA PHE A 55 7.34 -6.83 11.16
C PHE A 55 6.86 -6.81 12.62
N ALA A 56 6.92 -7.94 13.34
CA ALA A 56 6.68 -7.99 14.79
C ALA A 56 7.86 -7.43 15.62
N LEU A 57 9.05 -7.23 15.01
CA LEU A 57 10.21 -6.70 15.73
C LEU A 57 9.98 -5.25 16.14
N THR A 58 10.20 -4.96 17.43
CA THR A 58 10.09 -3.61 18.01
C THR A 58 11.42 -2.87 18.02
N SER A 59 12.55 -3.58 17.89
CA SER A 59 13.90 -3.02 17.86
C SER A 59 14.63 -3.47 16.59
N ARG A 60 15.40 -2.55 16.00
CA ARG A 60 16.19 -2.77 14.79
C ARG A 60 17.54 -2.08 14.90
N PRO A 61 18.61 -2.63 14.28
CA PRO A 61 19.92 -1.99 14.35
C PRO A 61 19.92 -0.60 13.69
N SER A 62 20.57 0.33 14.32
CA SER A 62 20.79 1.69 13.84
C SER A 62 22.30 1.95 13.72
N PRO A 63 22.84 2.23 12.53
CA PRO A 63 22.17 2.32 11.24
C PRO A 63 21.76 0.94 10.68
N PRO A 64 20.93 0.82 9.62
CA PRO A 64 20.38 1.93 8.81
C PRO A 64 18.96 2.36 9.23
N PHE A 65 18.41 1.81 10.31
CA PHE A 65 17.01 2.04 10.68
C PHE A 65 16.89 3.12 11.75
N PHE A 66 16.14 4.16 11.44
CA PHE A 66 15.84 5.27 12.32
C PHE A 66 14.33 5.56 12.31
N ILE A 67 13.82 6.30 13.29
CA ILE A 67 12.45 6.78 13.25
C ILE A 67 12.38 7.90 12.20
N GLU A 68 11.62 7.67 11.14
CA GLU A 68 11.40 8.66 10.11
C GLU A 68 10.38 9.71 10.55
N PRO A 69 10.52 10.98 10.10
CA PRO A 69 9.57 12.02 10.42
C PRO A 69 8.17 11.70 9.87
N PHE A 70 7.14 12.29 10.48
CA PHE A 70 5.78 12.17 9.98
C PHE A 70 5.62 12.84 8.60
N LEU A 71 6.20 14.04 8.43
CA LEU A 71 6.29 14.73 7.16
C LEU A 71 7.70 14.57 6.59
N VAL A 72 7.80 13.97 5.41
CA VAL A 72 9.10 13.81 4.72
C VAL A 72 9.65 15.17 4.30
N THR A 73 8.80 16.01 3.72
CA THR A 73 9.10 17.40 3.34
C THR A 73 7.80 18.19 3.21
N GLU A 74 7.88 19.49 3.40
CA GLU A 74 6.75 20.40 3.22
C GLU A 74 6.14 20.27 1.82
N GLY A 75 4.81 20.26 1.73
CA GLY A 75 4.03 20.13 0.50
C GLY A 75 3.80 18.68 0.04
N ILE A 76 4.24 17.69 0.81
CA ILE A 76 3.92 16.26 0.59
C ILE A 76 3.06 15.75 1.73
N GLU A 77 1.87 15.29 1.39
CA GLU A 77 0.90 14.80 2.36
C GLU A 77 1.23 13.37 2.80
N THR A 78 1.11 13.12 4.11
CA THR A 78 1.27 11.78 4.68
C THR A 78 -0.10 11.13 4.80
N PHE A 79 -0.24 9.92 4.26
CA PHE A 79 -1.44 9.11 4.24
C PHE A 79 -1.43 8.06 5.36
N GLY A 80 -2.62 7.81 5.91
CA GLY A 80 -2.93 6.60 6.67
C GLY A 80 -3.54 5.52 5.76
N GLU A 81 -3.95 4.42 6.36
CA GLU A 81 -4.42 3.24 5.63
C GLU A 81 -5.71 3.50 4.84
N LEU A 82 -6.62 4.31 5.38
CA LEU A 82 -7.89 4.63 4.71
C LEU A 82 -7.66 5.48 3.46
N GLU A 83 -6.73 6.44 3.51
CA GLU A 83 -6.33 7.24 2.35
C GLU A 83 -5.62 6.37 1.30
N VAL A 84 -4.81 5.39 1.73
CA VAL A 84 -4.21 4.41 0.81
C VAL A 84 -5.28 3.59 0.12
N LEU A 85 -6.25 3.05 0.85
CA LEU A 85 -7.36 2.27 0.29
C LEU A 85 -8.17 3.09 -0.71
N ASP A 86 -8.49 4.35 -0.37
CA ASP A 86 -9.18 5.28 -1.26
C ASP A 86 -8.35 5.61 -2.51
N PHE A 87 -7.03 5.76 -2.37
CA PHE A 87 -6.12 6.03 -3.47
C PHE A 87 -6.07 4.87 -4.48
N ILE A 88 -5.92 3.63 -3.99
CA ILE A 88 -5.75 2.46 -4.86
C ILE A 88 -7.07 1.99 -5.45
N SER A 89 -8.18 2.01 -4.72
CA SER A 89 -9.49 1.60 -5.23
C SER A 89 -10.03 2.55 -6.29
N LYS A 90 -9.80 3.86 -6.13
CA LYS A 90 -10.19 4.88 -7.10
C LYS A 90 -9.13 5.14 -8.18
N LYS A 91 -8.05 4.36 -8.24
CA LYS A 91 -6.98 4.47 -9.24
C LYS A 91 -6.45 5.90 -9.38
N LYS A 92 -6.23 6.61 -8.26
CA LYS A 92 -5.86 8.04 -8.24
C LYS A 92 -4.43 8.33 -8.73
N GLY A 93 -3.63 7.31 -8.97
CA GLY A 93 -2.27 7.45 -9.44
C GLY A 93 -1.46 6.15 -9.38
N VAL A 94 -0.15 6.28 -9.29
CA VAL A 94 0.77 5.15 -9.23
C VAL A 94 1.13 4.87 -7.77
N PHE A 95 0.87 3.65 -7.31
CA PHE A 95 1.23 3.20 -5.98
C PHE A 95 2.59 2.48 -6.02
N ILE A 96 3.59 3.01 -5.32
CA ILE A 96 4.99 2.61 -5.44
C ILE A 96 5.46 1.96 -4.15
N ASP A 97 5.93 0.72 -4.26
CA ASP A 97 6.74 0.07 -3.24
C ASP A 97 8.22 0.44 -3.47
N ALA A 98 8.75 1.30 -2.60
CA ALA A 98 10.13 1.80 -2.70
C ALA A 98 11.16 0.84 -2.06
N ARG A 99 10.73 -0.33 -1.57
CA ARG A 99 11.62 -1.34 -0.99
C ARG A 99 12.48 -2.01 -2.05
N LEU A 100 13.57 -2.61 -1.60
CA LEU A 100 14.37 -3.49 -2.45
C LEU A 100 13.52 -4.66 -2.95
N ALA A 101 13.84 -5.17 -4.15
CA ALA A 101 13.08 -6.22 -4.83
C ALA A 101 12.93 -7.51 -4.01
N ASN A 102 13.93 -7.87 -3.20
CA ASN A 102 13.87 -9.04 -2.33
C ASN A 102 12.85 -8.91 -1.16
N TRP A 103 12.44 -7.71 -0.79
CA TRP A 103 11.34 -7.46 0.14
C TRP A 103 9.98 -7.49 -0.57
N PHE A 104 9.92 -6.83 -1.71
CA PHE A 104 8.71 -6.77 -2.54
C PHE A 104 8.26 -8.17 -2.97
N SER A 105 9.17 -9.01 -3.46
CA SER A 105 8.86 -10.37 -3.94
C SER A 105 8.30 -11.31 -2.86
N LYS A 106 8.54 -11.01 -1.59
CA LYS A 106 8.02 -11.81 -0.47
C LYS A 106 6.59 -11.44 -0.09
N SER A 107 6.27 -10.16 -0.12
CA SER A 107 4.95 -9.64 0.25
C SER A 107 4.84 -8.17 -0.18
N ALA A 108 3.72 -7.77 -0.74
CA ALA A 108 3.42 -6.39 -1.12
C ALA A 108 1.96 -6.04 -0.86
N ILE A 109 1.64 -4.76 -0.82
CA ILE A 109 0.26 -4.28 -0.85
C ILE A 109 -0.28 -4.46 -2.26
N PRO A 110 -1.51 -4.97 -2.46
CA PRO A 110 -2.12 -5.11 -3.79
C PRO A 110 -2.03 -3.81 -4.59
N THR A 111 -1.87 -3.92 -5.90
CA THR A 111 -1.68 -2.81 -6.88
C THR A 111 -0.33 -2.11 -6.87
N ALA A 112 0.50 -2.27 -5.83
CA ALA A 112 1.80 -1.62 -5.78
C ALA A 112 2.74 -2.15 -6.88
N ILE A 113 3.50 -1.23 -7.49
CA ILE A 113 4.60 -1.56 -8.38
C ILE A 113 5.93 -1.33 -7.67
N ASN A 114 6.89 -2.21 -7.89
CA ASN A 114 8.19 -2.06 -7.26
C ASN A 114 9.07 -1.06 -8.04
N MET A 115 9.40 0.02 -7.39
CA MET A 115 10.40 0.99 -7.83
C MET A 115 11.37 1.24 -6.66
N PRO A 116 12.41 0.41 -6.50
CA PRO A 116 13.32 0.51 -5.39
C PRO A 116 13.92 1.91 -5.26
N PHE A 117 14.03 2.42 -4.03
CA PHE A 117 14.50 3.78 -3.76
C PHE A 117 15.82 4.14 -4.46
N LYS A 118 16.73 3.16 -4.59
CA LYS A 118 18.02 3.33 -5.27
C LYS A 118 17.87 3.71 -6.75
N LEU A 119 16.75 3.36 -7.37
CA LEU A 119 16.46 3.66 -8.77
C LEU A 119 16.49 5.17 -9.07
N PHE A 120 16.15 5.99 -8.07
CA PHE A 120 16.07 7.44 -8.25
C PHE A 120 17.37 8.19 -7.90
N LEU A 121 18.37 7.50 -7.33
CA LEU A 121 19.59 8.11 -6.83
C LEU A 121 20.67 8.35 -7.89
N SER A 122 20.64 7.58 -8.97
CA SER A 122 21.69 7.60 -10.00
C SER A 122 21.09 7.81 -11.39
N ASP A 123 21.84 8.43 -12.27
CA ASP A 123 21.44 8.62 -13.67
C ASP A 123 21.67 7.34 -14.46
N THR A 124 20.60 6.58 -14.65
CA THR A 124 20.62 5.28 -15.32
C THR A 124 19.46 5.15 -16.29
N PRO A 125 19.57 4.30 -17.33
CA PRO A 125 18.45 4.00 -18.23
C PRO A 125 17.21 3.47 -17.49
N GLU A 126 17.40 2.78 -16.38
CA GLU A 126 16.30 2.27 -15.53
C GLU A 126 15.56 3.39 -14.84
N ARG A 127 16.28 4.44 -14.34
CA ARG A 127 15.66 5.65 -13.80
C ARG A 127 14.85 6.36 -14.87
N GLU A 128 15.42 6.50 -16.07
CA GLU A 128 14.72 7.13 -17.21
C GLU A 128 13.40 6.40 -17.52
N LYS A 129 13.43 5.06 -17.61
CA LYS A 129 12.23 4.24 -17.82
C LYS A 129 11.20 4.45 -16.70
N ALA A 130 11.65 4.47 -15.44
CA ALA A 130 10.76 4.69 -14.31
C ALA A 130 10.11 6.07 -14.36
N LEU A 131 10.87 7.13 -14.62
CA LEU A 131 10.34 8.49 -14.72
C LEU A 131 9.32 8.62 -15.87
N LYS A 132 9.55 7.96 -17.01
CA LYS A 132 8.57 7.91 -18.12
C LYS A 132 7.28 7.20 -17.70
N VAL A 133 7.36 6.10 -16.93
CA VAL A 133 6.17 5.42 -16.36
C VAL A 133 5.40 6.37 -15.45
N LEU A 134 6.10 7.24 -14.73
CA LEU A 134 5.51 8.26 -13.84
C LEU A 134 5.00 9.51 -14.60
N GLY A 135 5.08 9.52 -15.92
CA GLY A 135 4.58 10.62 -16.78
C GLY A 135 5.56 11.76 -16.99
N ALA A 136 6.84 11.56 -16.69
CA ALA A 136 7.88 12.53 -17.02
C ALA A 136 8.36 12.34 -18.46
N GLU A 137 8.75 13.44 -19.10
CA GLU A 137 9.30 13.46 -20.44
C GLU A 137 10.73 14.04 -20.42
N TYR A 138 11.67 13.37 -21.09
CA TYR A 138 13.02 13.90 -21.24
C TYR A 138 13.05 14.84 -22.43
N THR A 139 13.40 16.10 -22.18
CA THR A 139 13.38 17.15 -23.20
C THR A 139 14.65 17.13 -24.06
N LYS A 140 14.59 17.76 -25.24
CA LYS A 140 15.76 17.95 -26.13
C LYS A 140 16.89 18.75 -25.45
N ASN A 141 16.55 19.54 -24.44
CA ASN A 141 17.51 20.38 -23.70
C ASN A 141 18.21 19.64 -22.56
N GLY A 142 18.01 18.32 -22.45
CA GLY A 142 18.67 17.50 -21.41
C GLY A 142 18.05 17.62 -20.02
N THR A 143 16.79 18.08 -19.90
CA THR A 143 16.06 18.23 -18.63
C THR A 143 14.80 17.40 -18.60
N TRP A 144 14.30 17.10 -17.41
CA TRP A 144 13.02 16.43 -17.22
C TRP A 144 11.87 17.44 -17.22
N ASN A 145 10.81 17.14 -17.96
CA ASN A 145 9.52 17.83 -17.91
C ASN A 145 8.50 16.97 -17.15
N PHE A 146 7.92 17.54 -16.10
CA PHE A 146 6.94 16.87 -15.23
C PHE A 146 5.51 17.42 -15.41
N THR A 147 5.22 18.13 -16.48
CA THR A 147 3.88 18.70 -16.73
C THR A 147 2.81 17.61 -16.73
N SER A 148 3.10 16.44 -17.32
CA SER A 148 2.23 15.28 -17.37
C SER A 148 2.46 14.29 -16.22
N ALA A 149 3.17 14.70 -15.16
CA ALA A 149 3.47 13.83 -14.04
C ALA A 149 2.20 13.29 -13.38
N LYS A 150 2.18 11.99 -13.14
CA LYS A 150 1.10 11.29 -12.43
C LYS A 150 1.18 11.58 -10.92
N THR A 151 0.07 11.46 -10.22
CA THR A 151 0.13 11.40 -8.75
C THR A 151 0.78 10.08 -8.34
N VAL A 152 1.71 10.13 -7.39
CA VAL A 152 2.41 8.96 -6.86
C VAL A 152 2.22 8.86 -5.35
N LEU A 153 2.01 7.64 -4.86
CA LEU A 153 1.97 7.32 -3.44
C LEU A 153 3.08 6.31 -3.16
N LEU A 154 4.00 6.66 -2.26
CA LEU A 154 5.17 5.82 -1.97
C LEU A 154 5.09 5.24 -0.56
N TYR A 155 5.49 3.97 -0.41
CA TYR A 155 5.67 3.33 0.88
C TYR A 155 6.92 2.46 0.94
N CYS A 156 7.32 2.06 2.16
CA CYS A 156 8.36 1.06 2.40
C CYS A 156 7.99 0.13 3.57
N ASN A 157 8.94 -0.25 4.43
CA ASN A 157 8.64 -1.25 5.46
C ASN A 157 7.83 -0.72 6.64
N GLY A 158 7.93 0.57 6.97
CA GLY A 158 7.26 1.16 8.12
C GLY A 158 7.90 2.47 8.56
N ALA A 159 7.45 3.02 9.67
CA ALA A 159 7.89 4.31 10.19
C ALA A 159 9.39 4.40 10.60
N TRP A 160 10.09 3.30 10.55
CA TRP A 160 11.53 3.17 10.82
C TRP A 160 12.38 2.97 9.56
N CYS A 161 11.78 3.07 8.38
CA CYS A 161 12.40 2.72 7.10
C CYS A 161 12.57 3.95 6.22
N GLY A 162 13.81 4.40 6.02
CA GLY A 162 14.14 5.58 5.21
C GLY A 162 14.06 5.38 3.69
N GLN A 163 13.64 4.22 3.17
CA GLN A 163 13.67 3.95 1.73
C GLN A 163 12.68 4.84 0.95
N SER A 164 11.43 4.99 1.41
CA SER A 164 10.46 5.89 0.77
C SER A 164 10.85 7.35 0.93
N PRO A 165 11.24 7.86 2.13
CA PRO A 165 11.76 9.20 2.27
C PRO A 165 12.92 9.50 1.32
N THR A 166 13.86 8.57 1.17
CA THR A 166 14.98 8.70 0.23
C THR A 166 14.50 8.81 -1.22
N ALA A 167 13.57 7.94 -1.65
CA ALA A 167 12.99 8.01 -3.00
C ALA A 167 12.24 9.32 -3.25
N ILE A 168 11.45 9.77 -2.28
CA ILE A 168 10.70 11.03 -2.34
C ILE A 168 11.67 12.21 -2.50
N ASN A 169 12.70 12.31 -1.65
CA ASN A 169 13.67 13.38 -1.70
C ASN A 169 14.44 13.39 -3.03
N ALA A 170 14.78 12.21 -3.57
CA ALA A 170 15.41 12.11 -4.88
C ALA A 170 14.49 12.59 -6.01
N LEU A 171 13.21 12.24 -5.99
CA LEU A 171 12.22 12.72 -6.95
C LEU A 171 12.02 14.23 -6.84
N VAL A 172 11.99 14.80 -5.63
CA VAL A 172 11.96 16.27 -5.43
C VAL A 172 13.18 16.94 -6.04
N ALA A 173 14.37 16.38 -5.81
CA ALA A 173 15.62 16.91 -6.37
C ALA A 173 15.65 16.87 -7.90
N LEU A 174 14.95 15.91 -8.52
CA LEU A 174 14.77 15.82 -9.97
C LEU A 174 13.73 16.83 -10.52
N GLY A 175 12.97 17.49 -9.63
CA GLY A 175 11.93 18.44 -10.02
C GLY A 175 10.53 17.87 -10.08
N TYR A 176 10.30 16.64 -9.57
CA TYR A 176 8.95 16.06 -9.50
C TYR A 176 8.04 16.93 -8.62
N PRO A 177 6.80 17.29 -9.06
CA PRO A 177 5.95 18.20 -8.31
C PRO A 177 5.55 17.62 -6.95
N LYS A 178 5.86 18.31 -5.87
CA LYS A 178 5.51 17.87 -4.50
C LYS A 178 4.01 17.64 -4.32
N SER A 179 3.16 18.46 -4.95
CA SER A 179 1.69 18.31 -4.92
C SER A 179 1.19 16.99 -5.52
N LYS A 180 2.00 16.36 -6.37
CA LYS A 180 1.73 15.06 -6.99
C LYS A 180 2.30 13.89 -6.19
N MET A 181 2.95 14.13 -5.06
CA MET A 181 3.52 13.07 -4.22
C MET A 181 2.73 12.91 -2.93
N LYS A 182 2.58 11.66 -2.52
CA LYS A 182 1.98 11.24 -1.25
C LYS A 182 2.89 10.22 -0.59
N TYR A 183 2.89 10.19 0.73
CA TYR A 183 3.72 9.30 1.52
C TYR A 183 2.88 8.44 2.45
N TYR A 184 2.96 7.12 2.33
CA TYR A 184 2.39 6.20 3.30
C TYR A 184 3.47 5.75 4.29
N ARG A 185 3.54 6.47 5.43
CA ARG A 185 4.57 6.26 6.47
C ARG A 185 4.43 4.90 7.17
N GLY A 186 3.20 4.43 7.37
CA GLY A 186 2.91 3.16 8.05
C GLY A 186 3.52 1.95 7.35
N GLY A 187 3.56 1.98 6.01
CA GLY A 187 4.17 0.95 5.18
C GLY A 187 3.64 -0.45 5.45
N MET A 188 4.43 -1.46 5.13
CA MET A 188 4.06 -2.87 5.33
C MET A 188 3.79 -3.23 6.79
N GLN A 189 4.48 -2.58 7.73
CA GLN A 189 4.32 -2.91 9.16
C GLN A 189 2.92 -2.55 9.66
N SER A 190 2.49 -1.30 9.47
CA SER A 190 1.14 -0.90 9.88
C SER A 190 0.06 -1.62 9.10
N TRP A 191 0.26 -1.82 7.79
CA TRP A 191 -0.66 -2.56 6.94
C TRP A 191 -0.92 -3.98 7.47
N GLN A 192 0.15 -4.72 7.79
CA GLN A 192 0.02 -6.09 8.33
C GLN A 192 -0.45 -6.11 9.78
N LEU A 193 -0.08 -5.11 10.60
CA LEU A 193 -0.54 -5.01 11.99
C LEU A 193 -2.06 -4.83 12.08
N LEU A 194 -2.65 -4.14 11.11
CA LEU A 194 -4.10 -4.01 10.97
C LEU A 194 -4.76 -5.24 10.31
N GLY A 195 -3.98 -6.26 9.99
CA GLY A 195 -4.46 -7.49 9.36
C GLY A 195 -4.93 -7.33 7.93
N LEU A 196 -4.51 -6.28 7.22
CA LEU A 196 -4.91 -6.02 5.84
C LEU A 196 -4.24 -6.99 4.86
N THR A 197 -4.97 -7.37 3.81
CA THR A 197 -4.53 -8.31 2.78
C THR A 197 -3.21 -7.88 2.13
N THR A 198 -2.29 -8.83 2.02
CA THR A 198 -1.05 -8.71 1.23
C THR A 198 -1.01 -9.77 0.14
N ILE A 199 -0.20 -9.53 -0.89
CA ILE A 199 0.03 -10.48 -1.98
C ILE A 199 1.51 -10.82 -2.11
N VAL A 200 1.81 -11.98 -2.67
CA VAL A 200 3.13 -12.30 -3.22
C VAL A 200 3.09 -11.92 -4.69
N PRO A 201 3.81 -10.87 -5.12
CA PRO A 201 3.78 -10.44 -6.52
C PRO A 201 4.37 -11.50 -7.46
N GLU A 202 3.75 -11.67 -8.63
CA GLU A 202 4.35 -12.46 -9.70
C GLU A 202 5.54 -11.70 -10.27
N VAL A 203 6.75 -12.21 -10.08
CA VAL A 203 7.94 -11.67 -10.74
C VAL A 203 7.91 -12.15 -12.18
N LYS A 204 7.60 -11.26 -13.11
CA LYS A 204 7.80 -11.58 -14.55
C LYS A 204 9.30 -11.78 -14.76
N LYS A 205 9.66 -12.99 -15.16
CA LYS A 205 11.01 -13.35 -15.61
C LYS A 205 11.37 -12.63 -16.90
#